data_62848a0d27cdc263b2a35b032041ccf1
#
_entry.id   62848a0d27cdc263b2a35b032041ccf1
#
_cell.length_a   1.000
_cell.length_b   1.000
_cell.length_c   1.000
_cell.angle_alpha   90.00
_cell.angle_beta   90.00
_cell.angle_gamma   90.00
#
_symmetry.space_group_name_H-M   'P 1'
#
loop_
_entity.id
_entity.type
_entity.pdbx_description
1 polymer ?
#
loop_
_entity_poly.entity_id
_entity_poly.type
_entity_poly.pdbx_seq_one_letter_code
_entity_poly.pdbx_strand_id
1 'polypeptide(L)'
;MAAFTELTIEKGATFSTTINVEDSNGDAINLTGYTANSQIRKSYYSTTANSFTATITGTANGEITLSMTAANTSSLTAGRALYDLLISDSSGVKTRVVEGIVTILPNITTL
;
A
#
# COMPACT_ATOMS: atom_id res chain seq x y z
N MET A 1 2.43 1.43 -16.19
CA MET A 1 1.34 0.48 -15.90
C MET A 1 1.50 -0.06 -14.50
N ALA A 2 0.43 -0.09 -13.73
CA ALA A 2 0.48 -0.59 -12.35
C ALA A 2 0.60 -2.11 -12.31
N ALA A 3 1.45 -2.61 -11.42
CA ALA A 3 1.51 -4.04 -11.13
C ALA A 3 0.33 -4.44 -10.25
N PHE A 4 -0.15 -5.67 -10.41
CA PHE A 4 -1.23 -6.19 -9.57
C PHE A 4 -0.64 -7.08 -8.48
N THR A 5 -0.93 -6.78 -7.23
CA THR A 5 -0.43 -7.55 -6.09
C THR A 5 -1.53 -7.68 -5.03
N GLU A 6 -1.71 -8.88 -4.52
CA GLU A 6 -2.66 -9.13 -3.44
C GLU A 6 -1.96 -9.06 -2.09
N LEU A 7 -2.65 -8.48 -1.11
CA LEU A 7 -2.17 -8.39 0.27
C LEU A 7 -3.17 -9.06 1.20
N THR A 8 -2.67 -9.56 2.33
CA THR A 8 -3.50 -10.09 3.41
C THR A 8 -3.18 -9.34 4.69
N ILE A 9 -4.20 -8.79 5.33
CA ILE A 9 -4.06 -8.07 6.60
C ILE A 9 -4.88 -8.81 7.65
N GLU A 10 -4.28 -9.03 8.82
CA GLU A 10 -4.99 -9.58 9.98
C GLU A 10 -5.39 -8.43 10.89
N LYS A 11 -6.70 -8.32 11.17
CA LYS A 11 -7.21 -7.28 12.07
C LYS A 11 -6.58 -7.41 13.46
N GLY A 12 -6.20 -6.29 14.04
CA GLY A 12 -5.61 -6.25 15.37
C GLY A 12 -4.14 -6.58 15.42
N ALA A 13 -3.52 -6.92 14.30
CA ALA A 13 -2.09 -7.20 14.21
C ALA A 13 -1.38 -6.07 13.44
N THR A 14 -0.15 -5.81 13.81
CA THR A 14 0.69 -4.88 13.08
C THR A 14 0.98 -5.45 11.68
N PHE A 15 0.80 -4.63 10.65
CA PHE A 15 1.02 -5.04 9.27
C PHE A 15 2.24 -4.31 8.70
N SER A 16 3.06 -5.05 7.94
CA SER A 16 4.16 -4.46 7.19
C SER A 16 4.50 -5.33 5.99
N THR A 17 4.69 -4.71 4.85
CA THR A 17 5.15 -5.40 3.65
C THR A 17 6.03 -4.47 2.83
N THR A 18 6.97 -5.05 2.09
CA THR A 18 7.88 -4.29 1.24
C THR A 18 7.56 -4.58 -0.23
N ILE A 19 7.45 -3.52 -1.01
CA ILE A 19 7.16 -3.59 -2.44
C ILE A 19 8.34 -3.00 -3.20
N ASN A 20 8.79 -3.70 -4.24
CA ASN A 20 9.83 -3.21 -5.15
C ASN A 20 9.15 -2.71 -6.41
N VAL A 21 9.32 -1.43 -6.72
CA VAL A 21 8.69 -0.78 -7.86
C VAL A 21 9.64 -0.84 -9.05
N GLU A 22 9.12 -1.32 -10.18
CA GLU A 22 9.89 -1.48 -11.39
C GLU A 22 9.26 -0.69 -12.53
N ASP A 23 10.08 -0.28 -13.51
CA ASP A 23 9.58 0.36 -14.72
C ASP A 23 9.10 -0.71 -15.71
N SER A 24 8.68 -0.27 -16.90
CA SER A 24 8.14 -1.18 -17.91
C SER A 24 9.17 -2.15 -18.47
N ASN A 25 10.46 -1.91 -18.24
CA ASN A 25 11.54 -2.80 -18.65
C ASN A 25 11.94 -3.81 -17.56
N GLY A 26 11.30 -3.75 -16.39
CA GLY A 26 11.65 -4.61 -15.27
C GLY A 26 12.80 -4.09 -14.42
N ASP A 27 13.26 -2.87 -14.67
CA ASP A 27 14.34 -2.26 -13.89
C ASP A 27 13.77 -1.49 -12.70
N ALA A 28 14.47 -1.54 -11.57
CA ALA A 28 14.06 -0.81 -10.38
C ALA A 28 14.02 0.69 -10.65
N ILE A 29 12.96 1.34 -10.18
CA ILE A 29 12.82 2.80 -10.30
C ILE A 29 13.65 3.47 -9.22
N ASN A 30 14.43 4.47 -9.60
CA ASN A 30 15.15 5.30 -8.64
C ASN A 30 14.16 6.30 -8.04
N LEU A 31 13.91 6.18 -6.74
CA LEU A 31 12.90 6.97 -6.03
C LEU A 31 13.44 8.24 -5.37
N THR A 32 14.64 8.67 -5.74
CA THR A 32 15.21 9.92 -5.21
C THR A 32 14.28 11.09 -5.53
N GLY A 33 13.86 11.82 -4.51
CA GLY A 33 12.95 12.96 -4.69
C GLY A 33 11.47 12.60 -4.80
N TYR A 34 11.13 11.32 -4.71
CA TYR A 34 9.73 10.87 -4.75
C TYR A 34 9.10 10.82 -3.37
N THR A 35 7.77 10.90 -3.35
CA THR A 35 6.97 10.59 -2.17
C THR A 35 5.99 9.48 -2.54
N ALA A 36 5.53 8.74 -1.52
CA ALA A 36 4.65 7.60 -1.73
C ALA A 36 3.39 7.73 -0.88
N ASN A 37 2.25 7.32 -1.43
CA ASN A 37 0.96 7.30 -0.73
C ASN A 37 0.20 6.05 -1.13
N SER A 38 -0.47 5.43 -0.16
CA SER A 38 -1.26 4.23 -0.39
C SER A 38 -2.50 4.25 0.48
N GLN A 39 -3.63 3.85 -0.08
CA GLN A 39 -4.91 3.80 0.64
C GLN A 39 -5.64 2.51 0.33
N ILE A 40 -6.47 2.09 1.30
CA ILE A 40 -7.39 0.97 1.18
C ILE A 40 -8.80 1.54 1.10
N ARG A 41 -9.58 1.07 0.14
CA ARG A 41 -11.01 1.40 0.02
C ARG A 41 -11.80 0.13 -0.21
N LYS A 42 -13.04 0.11 0.26
CA LYS A 42 -13.94 -1.03 0.05
C LYS A 42 -14.22 -1.23 -1.44
N SER A 43 -14.33 -0.14 -2.19
CA SER A 43 -14.53 -0.13 -3.63
C SER A 43 -14.00 1.18 -4.20
N TYR A 44 -13.92 1.28 -5.53
CA TYR A 44 -13.49 2.51 -6.20
C TYR A 44 -14.37 3.71 -5.86
N TYR A 45 -15.63 3.47 -5.50
CA TYR A 45 -16.60 4.52 -5.23
C TYR A 45 -16.75 4.83 -3.75
N SER A 46 -16.01 4.16 -2.89
CA SER A 46 -16.05 4.44 -1.45
C SER A 46 -15.53 5.82 -1.14
N THR A 47 -16.24 6.55 -0.28
CA THR A 47 -15.78 7.85 0.20
C THR A 47 -14.87 7.72 1.42
N THR A 48 -14.89 6.56 2.07
CA THR A 48 -14.06 6.28 3.23
C THR A 48 -12.83 5.50 2.81
N ALA A 49 -11.67 5.94 3.28
CA ALA A 49 -10.40 5.28 3.00
C ALA A 49 -9.57 5.16 4.27
N ASN A 50 -8.79 4.09 4.34
CA ASN A 50 -7.78 3.91 5.37
C ASN A 50 -6.42 4.00 4.69
N SER A 51 -5.48 4.73 5.29
CA SER A 51 -4.17 4.95 4.70
C SER A 51 -3.14 3.99 5.28
N PHE A 52 -2.30 3.42 4.40
CA PHE A 52 -1.05 2.83 4.83
C PHE A 52 -0.06 3.94 5.14
N THR A 53 0.89 3.65 6.01
CA THR A 53 2.11 4.44 6.10
C THR A 53 3.02 3.92 5.00
N ALA A 54 3.29 4.74 3.98
CA ALA A 54 4.14 4.38 2.86
C ALA A 54 5.48 5.07 3.01
N THR A 55 6.53 4.28 3.22
CA THR A 55 7.88 4.79 3.45
C THR A 55 8.80 4.28 2.36
N ILE A 56 9.53 5.19 1.72
CA ILE A 56 10.56 4.80 0.76
C ILE A 56 11.77 4.34 1.55
N THR A 57 12.03 3.03 1.55
CA THR A 57 13.10 2.41 2.34
C THR A 57 14.34 2.12 1.54
N GLY A 58 14.25 2.14 0.20
CA GLY A 58 15.41 1.94 -0.65
C GLY A 58 15.26 2.74 -1.94
N THR A 59 15.76 3.98 -1.96
CA THR A 59 15.58 4.89 -3.09
C THR A 59 16.15 4.33 -4.39
N ALA A 60 17.35 3.78 -4.34
CA ALA A 60 18.02 3.28 -5.55
C ALA A 60 17.39 1.99 -6.08
N ASN A 61 16.71 1.25 -5.21
CA ASN A 61 16.14 -0.06 -5.56
C ASN A 61 14.63 -0.02 -5.79
N GLY A 62 14.03 1.15 -5.73
CA GLY A 62 12.58 1.26 -5.86
C GLY A 62 11.82 0.62 -4.71
N GLU A 63 12.41 0.56 -3.52
CA GLU A 63 11.84 -0.16 -2.39
C GLU A 63 10.96 0.75 -1.55
N ILE A 64 9.70 0.33 -1.35
CA ILE A 64 8.72 1.05 -0.55
C ILE A 64 8.12 0.06 0.44
N THR A 65 8.07 0.46 1.72
CA THR A 65 7.43 -0.34 2.77
C THR A 65 6.07 0.25 3.09
N LEU A 66 5.03 -0.57 3.00
CA LEU A 66 3.69 -0.24 3.44
C LEU A 66 3.46 -0.85 4.82
N SER A 67 3.01 -0.04 5.76
CA SER A 67 2.77 -0.50 7.12
C SER A 67 1.49 0.09 7.68
N MET A 68 0.96 -0.58 8.71
CA MET A 68 -0.22 -0.13 9.43
C MET A 68 -0.14 -0.63 10.86
N THR A 69 -0.44 0.24 11.82
CA THR A 69 -0.42 -0.13 13.25
C THR A 69 -1.55 -1.10 13.57
N ALA A 70 -1.40 -1.84 14.66
CA ALA A 70 -2.45 -2.75 15.14
C ALA A 70 -3.76 -2.00 15.42
N ALA A 71 -3.69 -0.78 15.94
CA ALA A 71 -4.87 0.04 16.19
C ALA A 71 -5.60 0.35 14.89
N ASN A 72 -4.85 0.69 13.84
CA ASN A 72 -5.45 1.02 12.54
C ASN A 72 -6.00 -0.22 11.84
N THR A 73 -5.33 -1.37 11.90
CA THR A 73 -5.86 -2.59 11.31
C THR A 73 -7.13 -3.06 12.01
N SER A 74 -7.25 -2.80 13.31
CA SER A 74 -8.46 -3.12 14.07
C SER A 74 -9.69 -2.37 13.58
N SER A 75 -9.50 -1.20 12.99
CA SER A 75 -10.61 -0.38 12.48
C SER A 75 -11.06 -0.80 11.08
N LEU A 76 -10.35 -1.70 10.42
CA LEU A 76 -10.73 -2.18 9.09
C LEU A 76 -11.93 -3.12 9.17
N THR A 77 -12.72 -3.15 8.10
CA THR A 77 -13.82 -4.09 7.97
C THR A 77 -13.30 -5.39 7.35
N ALA A 78 -13.57 -6.52 8.00
CA ALA A 78 -13.16 -7.82 7.47
C ALA A 78 -13.80 -8.07 6.10
N GLY A 79 -13.07 -8.76 5.24
CA GLY A 79 -13.50 -9.07 3.88
C GLY A 79 -12.51 -8.54 2.86
N ARG A 80 -12.98 -8.35 1.64
CA ARG A 80 -12.13 -7.84 0.56
C ARG A 80 -12.25 -6.35 0.40
N ALA A 81 -11.12 -5.73 0.09
CA ALA A 81 -11.03 -4.31 -0.19
C ALA A 81 -10.05 -4.10 -1.35
N LEU A 82 -9.97 -2.88 -1.84
CA LEU A 82 -9.04 -2.50 -2.89
C LEU A 82 -7.98 -1.58 -2.31
N TYR A 83 -6.79 -1.62 -2.89
CA TYR A 83 -5.72 -0.69 -2.51
C TYR A 83 -4.92 -0.29 -3.74
N ASP A 84 -4.19 0.80 -3.61
CA ASP A 84 -3.21 1.20 -4.61
C ASP A 84 -2.01 1.83 -3.94
N LEU A 85 -0.95 2.00 -4.70
CA LEU A 85 0.24 2.72 -4.28
C LEU A 85 0.57 3.74 -5.36
N LEU A 86 0.62 5.00 -4.96
CA LEU A 86 0.96 6.12 -5.83
C LEU A 86 2.32 6.66 -5.42
N ILE A 87 3.12 7.03 -6.42
CA ILE A 87 4.33 7.79 -6.18
C ILE A 87 4.21 9.14 -6.88
N SER A 88 4.82 10.15 -6.28
CA SER A 88 4.84 11.52 -6.83
C SER A 88 6.29 11.97 -6.94
N ASP A 89 6.66 12.51 -8.10
CA ASP A 89 7.99 13.05 -8.28
C ASP A 89 8.08 14.48 -7.73
N SER A 90 9.26 15.10 -7.83
CA SER A 90 9.48 16.45 -7.31
C SER A 90 8.69 17.52 -8.07
N SER A 91 8.22 17.21 -9.27
CA SER A 91 7.39 18.10 -10.08
C SER A 91 5.89 17.92 -9.81
N GLY A 92 5.52 16.97 -8.96
CA GLY A 92 4.13 16.70 -8.63
C GLY A 92 3.42 15.73 -9.56
N VAL A 93 4.15 15.07 -10.46
CA VAL A 93 3.57 14.06 -11.33
C VAL A 93 3.32 12.79 -10.54
N LYS A 94 2.07 12.34 -10.52
CA LYS A 94 1.63 11.17 -9.75
C LYS A 94 1.46 9.97 -10.66
N THR A 95 1.98 8.83 -10.23
CA THR A 95 1.87 7.59 -10.99
C THR A 95 1.42 6.46 -10.06
N ARG A 96 0.38 5.72 -10.45
CA ARG A 96 -0.02 4.51 -9.75
C ARG A 96 0.91 3.39 -10.19
N VAL A 97 1.65 2.82 -9.24
CA VAL A 97 2.66 1.80 -9.55
C VAL A 97 2.23 0.41 -9.12
N VAL A 98 1.31 0.31 -8.15
CA VAL A 98 0.77 -0.98 -7.69
C VAL A 98 -0.72 -0.78 -7.43
N GLU A 99 -1.50 -1.80 -7.75
CA GLU A 99 -2.91 -1.88 -7.35
C GLU A 99 -3.25 -3.33 -7.06
N GLY A 100 -4.33 -3.57 -6.34
CA GLY A 100 -4.74 -4.93 -6.08
C GLY A 100 -5.84 -5.05 -5.05
N ILE A 101 -5.97 -6.27 -4.55
CA ILE A 101 -6.99 -6.65 -3.59
C ILE A 101 -6.32 -6.91 -2.26
N VAL A 102 -6.93 -6.40 -1.18
CA VAL A 102 -6.55 -6.71 0.20
C VAL A 102 -7.61 -7.62 0.78
N THR A 103 -7.20 -8.75 1.31
CA THR A 103 -8.08 -9.61 2.10
C THR A 103 -7.83 -9.31 3.56
N ILE A 104 -8.88 -8.88 4.27
CA ILE A 104 -8.79 -8.50 5.68
C ILE A 104 -9.43 -9.62 6.49
N LEU A 105 -8.61 -10.32 7.26
CA LEU A 105 -9.04 -11.44 8.07
C LEU A 105 -9.49 -10.94 9.46
N PRO A 106 -10.64 -11.46 9.96
CA PRO A 106 -11.09 -11.09 11.31
C PRO A 106 -10.14 -11.67 12.35
N ASN A 107 -10.01 -10.96 13.46
CA ASN A 107 -9.20 -11.44 14.58
C ASN A 107 -10.01 -12.35 15.51
N ILE A 108 -9.34 -13.34 16.10
CA ILE A 108 -9.93 -14.18 17.12
C ILE A 108 -9.61 -13.60 18.49
N THR A 109 -8.35 -13.21 18.69
CA THR A 109 -7.94 -12.55 19.93
C THR A 109 -8.20 -11.06 19.84
N THR A 110 -8.90 -10.53 20.81
CA THR A 110 -9.17 -9.09 20.93
C THR A 110 -8.43 -8.56 22.14
N LEU A 111 -7.59 -7.58 21.92
CA LEU A 111 -6.79 -6.96 22.99
C LEU A 111 -7.27 -5.56 23.31
#